data_01e12a0fc49c0e97b2c966ae5eb9c904
#
_entry.id   01e12a0fc49c0e97b2c966ae5eb9c904
#
_cell.length_a   1.000
_cell.length_b   1.000
_cell.length_c   1.000
_cell.angle_alpha   90.00
_cell.angle_beta   90.00
_cell.angle_gamma   90.00
#
_symmetry.space_group_name_H-M   'P 1'
#
loop_
_entity.id
_entity.type
_entity.pdbx_description
1 polymer ?
#
loop_
_entity_poly.entity_id
_entity_poly.type
_entity_poly.pdbx_seq_one_letter_code
_entity_poly.pdbx_strand_id
1 'polypeptide(L)'
;MTKVVDIARTSEYWVSRAHKHRLAGRYDEAMALLGKTREQYGTSEALERELAQTYEELGCEDEAARAYLRVARMNGEYRADALFQLALSAAQRADLPRAVSYFEQLEASDRRNVSPDLVALLGQQLRQAIETPAPQNRRERAKELERRAVERLQSGRVYAARRTMLHAIDLRENAQRLTLLACCELILGRLDDALSHALRAHTLAPARV
;
A
#
# COMPACT_ATOMS: atom_id res chain seq x y z
N MET A 1 -46.53 -2.72 9.13
CA MET A 1 -45.44 -3.07 10.09
C MET A 1 -44.11 -2.86 9.39
N THR A 2 -43.46 -1.72 9.63
CA THR A 2 -42.12 -1.41 9.09
C THR A 2 -41.13 -2.30 9.83
N LYS A 3 -40.48 -3.24 9.10
CA LYS A 3 -39.35 -3.99 9.66
C LYS A 3 -38.26 -2.98 10.02
N VAL A 4 -38.05 -2.74 11.31
CA VAL A 4 -36.84 -2.06 11.79
C VAL A 4 -35.70 -3.00 11.44
N VAL A 5 -34.99 -2.70 10.35
CA VAL A 5 -33.76 -3.38 10.00
C VAL A 5 -32.77 -3.00 11.09
N ASP A 6 -32.36 -3.96 11.87
CA ASP A 6 -31.34 -3.76 12.92
C ASP A 6 -30.02 -3.42 12.21
N ILE A 7 -29.75 -2.11 12.03
CA ILE A 7 -28.61 -1.58 11.29
C ILE A 7 -27.28 -2.15 11.82
N ALA A 8 -27.23 -2.49 13.12
CA ALA A 8 -26.08 -3.12 13.74
C ALA A 8 -25.79 -4.56 13.24
N ARG A 9 -26.69 -5.14 12.42
CA ARG A 9 -26.54 -6.49 11.85
C ARG A 9 -26.24 -6.51 10.37
N THR A 10 -25.90 -5.38 9.75
CA THR A 10 -25.54 -5.33 8.33
C THR A 10 -24.03 -5.34 8.14
N SER A 11 -23.57 -5.99 7.06
CA SER A 11 -22.15 -5.99 6.65
C SER A 11 -21.64 -4.55 6.52
N GLU A 12 -22.42 -3.64 5.96
CA GLU A 12 -22.08 -2.22 5.75
C GLU A 12 -21.79 -1.47 7.05
N TYR A 13 -22.57 -1.74 8.11
CA TYR A 13 -22.32 -1.17 9.43
C TYR A 13 -20.93 -1.54 9.94
N TRP A 14 -20.55 -2.80 9.84
CA TRP A 14 -19.26 -3.28 10.33
C TRP A 14 -18.10 -2.79 9.48
N VAL A 15 -18.26 -2.73 8.16
CA VAL A 15 -17.28 -2.12 7.25
C VAL A 15 -17.08 -0.63 7.57
N SER A 16 -18.17 0.13 7.78
CA SER A 16 -18.08 1.54 8.19
C SER A 16 -17.39 1.72 9.54
N ARG A 17 -17.58 0.80 10.48
CA ARG A 17 -16.89 0.82 11.76
C ARG A 17 -15.40 0.50 11.61
N ALA A 18 -15.04 -0.47 10.80
CA ALA A 18 -13.65 -0.78 10.47
C ALA A 18 -12.95 0.40 9.80
N HIS A 19 -13.64 1.08 8.89
CA HIS A 19 -13.17 2.31 8.26
C HIS A 19 -12.78 3.39 9.30
N LYS A 20 -13.61 3.59 10.34
CA LYS A 20 -13.30 4.52 11.43
C LYS A 20 -12.06 4.10 12.23
N HIS A 21 -11.86 2.80 12.47
CA HIS A 21 -10.65 2.31 13.12
C HIS A 21 -9.41 2.56 12.24
N ARG A 22 -9.50 2.30 10.93
CA ARG A 22 -8.41 2.55 9.98
C ARG A 22 -8.03 4.05 9.96
N LEU A 23 -9.01 4.95 9.85
CA LEU A 23 -8.76 6.40 9.87
C LEU A 23 -8.14 6.88 11.20
N ALA A 24 -8.41 6.17 12.29
CA ALA A 24 -7.80 6.43 13.61
C ALA A 24 -6.42 5.76 13.78
N GLY A 25 -5.86 5.13 12.75
CA GLY A 25 -4.58 4.41 12.81
C GLY A 25 -4.62 3.08 13.56
N ARG A 26 -5.80 2.61 13.95
CA ARG A 26 -6.00 1.35 14.69
C ARG A 26 -6.19 0.20 13.71
N TYR A 27 -5.14 -0.14 12.99
CA TYR A 27 -5.19 -1.08 11.87
C TYR A 27 -5.50 -2.51 12.29
N ASP A 28 -4.96 -2.97 13.42
CA ASP A 28 -5.21 -4.32 13.95
C ASP A 28 -6.68 -4.52 14.32
N GLU A 29 -7.31 -3.49 14.93
CA GLU A 29 -8.74 -3.49 15.25
C GLU A 29 -9.59 -3.49 13.97
N ALA A 30 -9.20 -2.70 12.97
CA ALA A 30 -9.86 -2.69 11.67
C ALA A 30 -9.78 -4.05 10.99
N MET A 31 -8.60 -4.66 10.94
CA MET A 31 -8.39 -5.98 10.35
C MET A 31 -9.17 -7.09 11.04
N ALA A 32 -9.15 -7.10 12.38
CA ALA A 32 -9.92 -8.06 13.17
C ALA A 32 -11.43 -7.96 12.90
N LEU A 33 -11.93 -6.72 12.79
CA LEU A 33 -13.34 -6.45 12.50
C LEU A 33 -13.72 -6.87 11.08
N LEU A 34 -12.90 -6.54 10.08
CA LEU A 34 -13.12 -6.94 8.68
C LEU A 34 -13.06 -8.46 8.50
N GLY A 35 -12.14 -9.14 9.20
CA GLY A 35 -12.05 -10.61 9.22
C GLY A 35 -13.35 -11.25 9.71
N LYS A 36 -13.83 -10.82 10.88
CA LYS A 36 -15.11 -11.29 11.45
C LYS A 36 -16.30 -10.98 10.54
N THR A 37 -16.31 -9.79 9.93
CA THR A 37 -17.39 -9.40 9.01
C THR A 37 -17.42 -10.32 7.79
N ARG A 38 -16.24 -10.65 7.24
CA ARG A 38 -16.13 -11.58 6.11
C ARG A 38 -16.60 -13.00 6.46
N GLU A 39 -16.25 -13.49 7.62
CA GLU A 39 -16.69 -14.80 8.11
C GLU A 39 -18.22 -14.88 8.29
N GLN A 40 -18.82 -13.82 8.82
CA GLN A 40 -20.24 -13.77 9.14
C GLN A 40 -21.15 -13.47 7.97
N TYR A 41 -20.72 -12.56 7.05
CA TYR A 41 -21.56 -12.02 5.99
C TYR A 41 -21.05 -12.35 4.57
N GLY A 42 -19.89 -13.00 4.47
CA GLY A 42 -19.25 -13.25 3.19
C GLY A 42 -18.48 -12.05 2.66
N THR A 43 -18.15 -12.09 1.37
CA THR A 43 -17.40 -11.05 0.69
C THR A 43 -18.34 -10.03 0.03
N SER A 44 -18.05 -8.75 0.20
CA SER A 44 -18.69 -7.65 -0.53
C SER A 44 -17.63 -6.71 -1.10
N GLU A 45 -17.97 -5.95 -2.11
CA GLU A 45 -17.05 -5.00 -2.73
C GLU A 45 -16.53 -3.96 -1.73
N ALA A 46 -17.41 -3.40 -0.90
CA ALA A 46 -17.05 -2.44 0.14
C ALA A 46 -16.09 -3.06 1.18
N LEU A 47 -16.31 -4.32 1.58
CA LEU A 47 -15.44 -5.03 2.51
C LEU A 47 -14.06 -5.29 1.93
N GLU A 48 -13.97 -5.79 0.68
CA GLU A 48 -12.69 -6.06 0.04
C GLU A 48 -11.91 -4.77 -0.23
N ARG A 49 -12.61 -3.68 -0.57
CA ARG A 49 -11.99 -2.37 -0.71
C ARG A 49 -11.41 -1.86 0.61
N GLU A 50 -12.14 -1.95 1.70
CA GLU A 50 -11.66 -1.53 3.02
C GLU A 50 -10.49 -2.40 3.51
N LEU A 51 -10.51 -3.72 3.23
CA LEU A 51 -9.38 -4.62 3.45
C LEU A 51 -8.14 -4.16 2.64
N ALA A 52 -8.33 -3.85 1.35
CA ALA A 52 -7.25 -3.39 0.50
C ALA A 52 -6.60 -2.12 1.04
N GLN A 53 -7.39 -1.13 1.41
CA GLN A 53 -6.92 0.13 1.98
C GLN A 53 -6.22 -0.07 3.33
N THR A 54 -6.74 -0.97 4.18
CA THR A 54 -6.09 -1.30 5.46
C THR A 54 -4.74 -1.98 5.24
N TYR A 55 -4.65 -2.90 4.26
CA TYR A 55 -3.38 -3.52 3.88
C TYR A 55 -2.37 -2.51 3.30
N GLU A 56 -2.83 -1.50 2.54
CA GLU A 56 -1.96 -0.43 2.06
C GLU A 56 -1.34 0.37 3.20
N GLU A 57 -2.14 0.77 4.19
CA GLU A 57 -1.65 1.49 5.35
C GLU A 57 -0.67 0.66 6.18
N LEU A 58 -0.88 -0.65 6.27
CA LEU A 58 0.05 -1.60 6.88
C LEU A 58 1.30 -1.87 6.02
N GLY A 59 1.35 -1.37 4.79
CA GLY A 59 2.42 -1.65 3.83
C GLY A 59 2.42 -3.08 3.30
N CYS A 60 1.32 -3.82 3.45
CA CYS A 60 1.12 -5.17 2.94
C CYS A 60 0.65 -5.12 1.48
N GLU A 61 1.56 -4.69 0.58
CA GLU A 61 1.22 -4.36 -0.83
C GLU A 61 0.67 -5.56 -1.62
N ASP A 62 1.14 -6.79 -1.35
CA ASP A 62 0.67 -7.99 -2.06
C ASP A 62 -0.74 -8.39 -1.63
N GLU A 63 -1.05 -8.23 -0.35
CA GLU A 63 -2.38 -8.44 0.22
C GLU A 63 -3.34 -7.36 -0.29
N ALA A 64 -2.90 -6.10 -0.31
CA ALA A 64 -3.65 -4.99 -0.87
C ALA A 64 -3.97 -5.23 -2.35
N ALA A 65 -2.96 -5.57 -3.16
CA ALA A 65 -3.15 -5.87 -4.58
C ALA A 65 -4.13 -7.04 -4.80
N ARG A 66 -4.04 -8.12 -3.99
CA ARG A 66 -4.99 -9.25 -4.06
C ARG A 66 -6.42 -8.81 -3.72
N ALA A 67 -6.59 -7.95 -2.73
CA ALA A 67 -7.90 -7.44 -2.35
C ALA A 67 -8.46 -6.51 -3.44
N TYR A 68 -7.67 -5.58 -3.98
CA TYR A 68 -8.08 -4.76 -5.12
C TYR A 68 -8.43 -5.57 -6.36
N LEU A 69 -7.70 -6.66 -6.66
CA LEU A 69 -8.05 -7.57 -7.75
C LEU A 69 -9.42 -8.22 -7.54
N ARG A 70 -9.80 -8.55 -6.31
CA ARG A 70 -11.15 -9.06 -6.02
C ARG A 70 -12.20 -7.98 -6.26
N VAL A 71 -11.99 -6.75 -5.80
CA VAL A 71 -12.86 -5.60 -6.08
C VAL A 71 -13.03 -5.40 -7.60
N ALA A 72 -11.92 -5.35 -8.34
CA ALA A 72 -11.96 -5.15 -9.79
C ALA A 72 -12.76 -6.24 -10.55
N ARG A 73 -12.79 -7.48 -10.02
CA ARG A 73 -13.56 -8.61 -10.59
C ARG A 73 -15.05 -8.57 -10.27
N MET A 74 -15.46 -7.88 -9.22
CA MET A 74 -16.87 -7.76 -8.81
C MET A 74 -17.67 -6.85 -9.75
N ASN A 75 -17.01 -6.07 -10.62
CA ASN A 75 -17.63 -5.15 -11.58
C ASN A 75 -18.63 -4.15 -10.97
N GLY A 76 -18.45 -3.79 -9.72
CA GLY A 76 -19.30 -2.86 -9.00
C GLY A 76 -18.82 -1.41 -9.08
N GLU A 77 -19.28 -0.62 -8.13
CA GLU A 77 -19.04 0.82 -8.05
C GLU A 77 -17.54 1.16 -7.85
N TYR A 78 -16.80 0.33 -7.12
CA TYR A 78 -15.40 0.61 -6.77
C TYR A 78 -14.39 0.00 -7.74
N ARG A 79 -14.84 -0.58 -8.86
CA ARG A 79 -13.96 -1.20 -9.86
C ARG A 79 -12.90 -0.25 -10.39
N ALA A 80 -13.30 0.97 -10.76
CA ALA A 80 -12.38 1.97 -11.31
C ALA A 80 -11.33 2.40 -10.28
N ASP A 81 -11.74 2.62 -9.02
CA ASP A 81 -10.82 2.91 -7.90
C ASP A 81 -9.82 1.77 -7.71
N ALA A 82 -10.28 0.53 -7.70
CA ALA A 82 -9.41 -0.63 -7.57
C ALA A 82 -8.40 -0.77 -8.72
N LEU A 83 -8.82 -0.54 -9.97
CA LEU A 83 -7.94 -0.57 -11.13
C LEU A 83 -6.91 0.55 -11.08
N PHE A 84 -7.30 1.75 -10.62
CA PHE A 84 -6.39 2.87 -10.42
C PHE A 84 -5.30 2.51 -9.39
N GLN A 85 -5.68 1.95 -8.24
CA GLN A 85 -4.73 1.55 -7.20
C GLN A 85 -3.81 0.41 -7.68
N LEU A 86 -4.33 -0.55 -8.44
CA LEU A 86 -3.53 -1.61 -9.04
C LEU A 86 -2.51 -1.07 -10.05
N ALA A 87 -2.92 -0.15 -10.93
CA ALA A 87 -2.04 0.48 -11.89
C ALA A 87 -0.94 1.30 -11.19
N LEU A 88 -1.31 2.09 -10.17
CA LEU A 88 -0.39 2.89 -9.37
C LEU A 88 0.62 2.01 -8.62
N SER A 89 0.15 0.94 -7.96
CA SER A 89 1.01 0.00 -7.24
C SER A 89 1.98 -0.72 -8.19
N ALA A 90 1.51 -1.17 -9.36
CA ALA A 90 2.36 -1.81 -10.37
C ALA A 90 3.42 -0.83 -10.92
N ALA A 91 3.05 0.43 -11.19
CA ALA A 91 3.98 1.46 -11.62
C ALA A 91 5.06 1.74 -10.54
N GLN A 92 4.67 1.81 -9.28
CA GLN A 92 5.61 2.00 -8.17
C GLN A 92 6.60 0.84 -8.02
N ARG A 93 6.20 -0.38 -8.39
CA ARG A 93 7.07 -1.57 -8.41
C ARG A 93 7.92 -1.67 -9.69
N ALA A 94 7.77 -0.73 -10.61
CA ALA A 94 8.36 -0.75 -11.95
C ALA A 94 7.91 -1.97 -12.80
N ASP A 95 6.72 -2.53 -12.51
CA ASP A 95 6.06 -3.53 -13.34
C ASP A 95 5.19 -2.81 -14.39
N LEU A 96 5.87 -2.20 -15.36
CA LEU A 96 5.23 -1.40 -16.41
C LEU A 96 4.20 -2.18 -17.22
N PRO A 97 4.42 -3.46 -17.61
CA PRO A 97 3.43 -4.21 -18.36
C PRO A 97 2.09 -4.33 -17.60
N ARG A 98 2.14 -4.65 -16.30
CA ARG A 98 0.92 -4.72 -15.49
C ARG A 98 0.31 -3.35 -15.24
N ALA A 99 1.13 -2.33 -14.97
CA ALA A 99 0.65 -0.97 -14.78
C ALA A 99 -0.15 -0.47 -15.99
N VAL A 100 0.37 -0.67 -17.19
CA VAL A 100 -0.30 -0.33 -18.46
C VAL A 100 -1.59 -1.12 -18.62
N SER A 101 -1.56 -2.45 -18.41
CA SER A 101 -2.74 -3.29 -18.55
C SER A 101 -3.88 -2.88 -17.59
N TYR A 102 -3.57 -2.54 -16.33
CA TYR A 102 -4.60 -2.04 -15.41
C TYR A 102 -5.09 -0.65 -15.78
N PHE A 103 -4.20 0.21 -16.29
CA PHE A 103 -4.57 1.55 -16.74
C PHE A 103 -5.50 1.52 -17.96
N GLU A 104 -5.26 0.64 -18.94
CA GLU A 104 -6.15 0.43 -20.09
C GLU A 104 -7.52 -0.06 -19.64
N GLN A 105 -7.59 -1.00 -18.69
CA GLN A 105 -8.85 -1.46 -18.12
C GLN A 105 -9.58 -0.33 -17.37
N LEU A 106 -8.84 0.53 -16.66
CA LEU A 106 -9.39 1.73 -16.02
C LEU A 106 -9.99 2.70 -17.05
N GLU A 107 -9.29 2.94 -18.16
CA GLU A 107 -9.77 3.83 -19.23
C GLU A 107 -11.04 3.30 -19.89
N ALA A 108 -11.19 1.98 -19.99
CA ALA A 108 -12.37 1.31 -20.51
C ALA A 108 -13.53 1.19 -19.50
N SER A 109 -13.32 1.55 -18.23
CA SER A 109 -14.31 1.43 -17.15
C SER A 109 -15.07 2.74 -16.92
N ASP A 110 -16.20 2.65 -16.19
CA ASP A 110 -16.89 3.84 -15.69
C ASP A 110 -16.08 4.48 -14.54
N ARG A 111 -15.57 5.68 -14.79
CA ARG A 111 -14.62 6.38 -13.91
C ARG A 111 -15.24 7.39 -12.95
N ARG A 112 -16.56 7.29 -12.68
CA ARG A 112 -17.28 8.28 -11.84
C ARG A 112 -16.64 8.51 -10.46
N ASN A 113 -16.01 7.49 -9.89
CA ASN A 113 -15.41 7.51 -8.55
C ASN A 113 -13.90 7.74 -8.53
N VAL A 114 -13.28 8.05 -9.67
CA VAL A 114 -11.85 8.36 -9.76
C VAL A 114 -11.68 9.75 -10.35
N SER A 115 -10.85 10.58 -9.72
CA SER A 115 -10.56 11.93 -10.21
C SER A 115 -9.93 11.88 -11.61
N PRO A 116 -10.49 12.60 -12.59
CA PRO A 116 -9.93 12.67 -13.94
C PRO A 116 -8.48 13.17 -13.96
N ASP A 117 -8.13 14.10 -13.07
CA ASP A 117 -6.78 14.65 -12.95
C ASP A 117 -5.78 13.59 -12.48
N LEU A 118 -6.17 12.75 -11.53
CA LEU A 118 -5.33 11.65 -11.06
C LEU A 118 -5.11 10.60 -12.15
N VAL A 119 -6.15 10.28 -12.93
CA VAL A 119 -6.04 9.37 -14.07
C VAL A 119 -5.10 9.95 -15.14
N ALA A 120 -5.25 11.23 -15.47
CA ALA A 120 -4.39 11.92 -16.43
C ALA A 120 -2.93 11.94 -15.97
N LEU A 121 -2.68 12.25 -14.69
CA LEU A 121 -1.36 12.24 -14.08
C LEU A 121 -0.71 10.86 -14.15
N LEU A 122 -1.45 9.80 -13.77
CA LEU A 122 -0.95 8.43 -13.85
C LEU A 122 -0.63 8.04 -15.30
N GLY A 123 -1.49 8.38 -16.26
CA GLY A 123 -1.24 8.14 -17.68
C GLY A 123 0.00 8.86 -18.20
N GLN A 124 0.25 10.09 -17.75
CA GLN A 124 1.48 10.83 -18.07
C GLN A 124 2.72 10.14 -17.46
N GLN A 125 2.65 9.73 -16.21
CA GLN A 125 3.75 9.02 -15.54
C GLN A 125 4.08 7.69 -16.23
N LEU A 126 3.06 6.93 -16.65
CA LEU A 126 3.26 5.67 -17.36
C LEU A 126 3.91 5.90 -18.72
N ARG A 127 3.47 6.88 -19.50
CA ARG A 127 4.11 7.25 -20.78
C ARG A 127 5.58 7.64 -20.56
N GLN A 128 5.85 8.49 -19.59
CA GLN A 128 7.23 8.90 -19.26
C GLN A 128 8.09 7.71 -18.82
N ALA A 129 7.54 6.77 -18.05
CA ALA A 129 8.25 5.58 -17.61
C ALA A 129 8.55 4.59 -18.76
N ILE A 130 7.70 4.54 -19.78
CA ILE A 130 7.93 3.76 -21.01
C ILE A 130 9.05 4.38 -21.84
N GLU A 131 9.05 5.71 -21.98
CA GLU A 131 10.07 6.46 -22.73
C GLU A 131 11.42 6.47 -22.01
N THR A 132 11.42 6.40 -20.67
CA THR A 132 12.64 6.44 -19.86
C THR A 132 12.83 5.09 -19.18
N PRO A 133 13.63 4.16 -19.75
CA PRO A 133 13.80 2.83 -19.18
C PRO A 133 14.32 2.91 -17.74
N ALA A 134 13.70 2.10 -16.87
CA ALA A 134 14.08 2.01 -15.46
C ALA A 134 15.58 1.71 -15.30
N PRO A 135 16.27 2.28 -14.29
CA PRO A 135 17.70 2.06 -14.07
C PRO A 135 18.01 0.57 -13.96
N GLN A 136 18.80 0.07 -14.94
CA GLN A 136 19.20 -1.34 -15.02
C GLN A 136 20.18 -1.73 -13.90
N ASN A 137 20.79 -0.74 -13.24
CA ASN A 137 21.79 -0.94 -12.21
C ASN A 137 21.14 -1.11 -10.82
N ARG A 138 21.41 -2.24 -10.13
CA ARG A 138 20.94 -2.52 -8.76
C ARG A 138 21.21 -1.37 -7.79
N ARG A 139 22.34 -0.67 -7.96
CA ARG A 139 22.73 0.48 -7.11
C ARG A 139 21.78 1.66 -7.26
N GLU A 140 21.42 2.03 -8.47
CA GLU A 140 20.52 3.15 -8.76
C GLU A 140 19.10 2.82 -8.33
N ARG A 141 18.64 1.58 -8.58
CA ARG A 141 17.33 1.10 -8.12
C ARG A 141 17.24 1.11 -6.58
N ALA A 142 18.30 0.71 -5.89
CA ALA A 142 18.33 0.78 -4.43
C ALA A 142 18.29 2.22 -3.90
N LYS A 143 18.95 3.18 -4.57
CA LYS A 143 18.87 4.61 -4.22
C LYS A 143 17.46 5.18 -4.45
N GLU A 144 16.83 4.82 -5.55
CA GLU A 144 15.47 5.25 -5.85
C GLU A 144 14.46 4.74 -4.82
N LEU A 145 14.57 3.46 -4.41
CA LEU A 145 13.76 2.91 -3.33
C LEU A 145 14.02 3.60 -1.99
N GLU A 146 15.28 3.93 -1.69
CA GLU A 146 15.65 4.69 -0.49
C GLU A 146 14.96 6.07 -0.48
N ARG A 147 15.02 6.80 -1.60
CA ARG A 147 14.34 8.11 -1.75
C ARG A 147 12.84 7.98 -1.51
N ARG A 148 12.18 7.01 -2.15
CA ARG A 148 10.74 6.73 -1.95
C ARG A 148 10.38 6.35 -0.53
N ALA A 149 11.24 5.59 0.16
CA ALA A 149 11.03 5.24 1.55
C ALA A 149 11.09 6.47 2.46
N VAL A 150 12.02 7.39 2.22
CA VAL A 150 12.12 8.66 2.94
C VAL A 150 10.88 9.53 2.72
N GLU A 151 10.39 9.65 1.49
CA GLU A 151 9.16 10.40 1.17
C GLU A 151 7.93 9.81 1.88
N ARG A 152 7.83 8.46 1.90
CA ARG A 152 6.76 7.76 2.64
C ARG A 152 6.85 8.00 4.15
N LEU A 153 8.05 7.99 4.70
CA LEU A 153 8.28 8.27 6.12
C LEU A 153 7.88 9.70 6.47
N GLN A 154 8.27 10.68 5.66
CA GLN A 154 7.90 12.08 5.83
C GLN A 154 6.39 12.32 5.72
N SER A 155 5.68 11.53 4.91
CA SER A 155 4.22 11.57 4.81
C SER A 155 3.49 10.74 5.88
N GLY A 156 4.19 10.23 6.89
CA GLY A 156 3.62 9.44 7.99
C GLY A 156 3.29 7.98 7.64
N ARG A 157 3.58 7.53 6.42
CA ARG A 157 3.32 6.15 5.95
C ARG A 157 4.43 5.20 6.39
N VAL A 158 4.60 5.03 7.69
CA VAL A 158 5.76 4.34 8.30
C VAL A 158 5.86 2.88 7.87
N TYR A 159 4.74 2.13 7.84
CA TYR A 159 4.73 0.74 7.37
C TYR A 159 5.17 0.60 5.91
N ALA A 160 4.67 1.48 5.04
CA ALA A 160 5.05 1.48 3.63
C ALA A 160 6.52 1.91 3.43
N ALA A 161 7.01 2.87 4.24
CA ALA A 161 8.41 3.28 4.27
C ALA A 161 9.33 2.12 4.67
N ARG A 162 8.99 1.43 5.77
CA ARG A 162 9.69 0.23 6.26
C ARG A 162 9.85 -0.82 5.17
N ARG A 163 8.76 -1.20 4.52
CA ARG A 163 8.78 -2.21 3.48
C ARG A 163 9.63 -1.80 2.27
N THR A 164 9.49 -0.55 1.84
CA THR A 164 10.32 -0.03 0.73
C THR A 164 11.80 -0.03 1.08
N MET A 165 12.13 0.26 2.34
CA MET A 165 13.50 0.21 2.81
C MET A 165 14.07 -1.21 2.85
N LEU A 166 13.28 -2.21 3.25
CA LEU A 166 13.67 -3.63 3.17
C LEU A 166 14.02 -4.02 1.72
N HIS A 167 13.19 -3.66 0.73
CA HIS A 167 13.50 -3.91 -0.68
C HIS A 167 14.78 -3.18 -1.15
N ALA A 168 15.03 -1.97 -0.65
CA ALA A 168 16.28 -1.24 -0.98
C ALA A 168 17.51 -1.93 -0.40
N ILE A 169 17.38 -2.50 0.80
CA ILE A 169 18.45 -3.26 1.49
C ILE A 169 18.71 -4.58 0.76
N ASP A 170 17.69 -5.32 0.33
CA ASP A 170 17.82 -6.56 -0.45
C ASP A 170 18.58 -6.35 -1.76
N LEU A 171 18.39 -5.18 -2.40
CA LEU A 171 19.15 -4.82 -3.59
C LEU A 171 20.59 -4.46 -3.26
N ARG A 172 20.79 -3.69 -2.22
CA ARG A 172 22.10 -3.25 -1.76
C ARG A 172 22.03 -2.73 -0.32
N GLU A 173 22.62 -3.48 0.59
CA GLU A 173 22.73 -3.06 1.98
C GLU A 173 23.78 -1.95 2.16
N ASN A 174 23.50 -0.99 3.03
CA ASN A 174 24.45 -0.02 3.55
C ASN A 174 24.01 0.50 4.93
N ALA A 175 24.90 1.14 5.67
CA ALA A 175 24.64 1.64 7.01
C ALA A 175 23.48 2.66 7.05
N GLN A 176 23.40 3.56 6.07
CA GLN A 176 22.35 4.58 6.01
C GLN A 176 20.96 3.96 5.89
N ARG A 177 20.78 2.94 5.03
CA ARG A 177 19.49 2.24 4.85
C ARG A 177 19.07 1.49 6.09
N LEU A 178 20.03 0.81 6.75
CA LEU A 178 19.78 0.14 8.02
C LEU A 178 19.39 1.13 9.13
N THR A 179 20.02 2.31 9.18
CA THR A 179 19.65 3.37 10.12
C THR A 179 18.23 3.86 9.86
N LEU A 180 17.86 4.11 8.59
CA LEU A 180 16.50 4.52 8.24
C LEU A 180 15.47 3.43 8.55
N LEU A 181 15.82 2.16 8.35
CA LEU A 181 14.97 1.03 8.73
C LEU A 181 14.79 0.97 10.25
N ALA A 182 15.88 1.13 11.02
CA ALA A 182 15.81 1.19 12.48
C ALA A 182 14.91 2.34 12.97
N CYS A 183 14.95 3.50 12.33
CA CYS A 183 14.01 4.60 12.62
C CYS A 183 12.55 4.20 12.35
N CYS A 184 12.27 3.52 11.25
CA CYS A 184 10.92 3.02 10.98
C CYS A 184 10.45 2.04 12.07
N GLU A 185 11.31 1.10 12.48
CA GLU A 185 11.00 0.12 13.53
C GLU A 185 10.77 0.79 14.90
N LEU A 186 11.55 1.82 15.24
CA LEU A 186 11.34 2.61 16.47
C LEU A 186 9.98 3.29 16.49
N ILE A 187 9.58 3.93 15.37
CA ILE A 187 8.28 4.59 15.27
C ILE A 187 7.13 3.57 15.38
N LEU A 188 7.36 2.34 14.90
CA LEU A 188 6.40 1.24 14.99
C LEU A 188 6.41 0.50 16.34
N GLY A 189 7.24 0.93 17.29
CA GLY A 189 7.37 0.29 18.60
C GLY A 189 8.12 -1.05 18.62
N ARG A 190 8.81 -1.42 17.52
CA ARG A 190 9.57 -2.66 17.36
C ARG A 190 11.00 -2.49 17.84
N LEU A 191 11.19 -2.43 19.14
CA LEU A 191 12.47 -2.05 19.76
C LEU A 191 13.60 -3.04 19.46
N ASP A 192 13.32 -4.35 19.47
CA ASP A 192 14.33 -5.39 19.23
C ASP A 192 14.81 -5.35 17.76
N ASP A 193 13.90 -5.20 16.81
CA ASP A 193 14.22 -5.07 15.40
C ASP A 193 15.04 -3.78 15.14
N ALA A 194 14.62 -2.67 15.76
CA ALA A 194 15.33 -1.39 15.66
C ALA A 194 16.76 -1.50 16.17
N LEU A 195 16.96 -2.11 17.34
CA LEU A 195 18.28 -2.33 17.91
C LEU A 195 19.15 -3.21 17.01
N SER A 196 18.60 -4.31 16.51
CA SER A 196 19.29 -5.22 15.60
C SER A 196 19.81 -4.49 14.35
N HIS A 197 18.93 -3.71 13.70
CA HIS A 197 19.28 -2.94 12.51
C HIS A 197 20.30 -1.83 12.80
N ALA A 198 20.18 -1.14 13.95
CA ALA A 198 21.12 -0.11 14.37
C ALA A 198 22.53 -0.69 14.63
N LEU A 199 22.62 -1.83 15.32
CA LEU A 199 23.89 -2.53 15.55
C LEU A 199 24.53 -2.96 14.22
N ARG A 200 23.73 -3.51 13.29
CA ARG A 200 24.22 -3.89 11.97
C ARG A 200 24.67 -2.67 11.15
N ALA A 201 23.99 -1.53 11.25
CA ALA A 201 24.42 -0.28 10.64
C ALA A 201 25.78 0.17 11.19
N HIS A 202 25.96 0.08 12.51
CA HIS A 202 27.22 0.44 13.17
C HIS A 202 28.38 -0.47 12.72
N THR A 203 28.17 -1.77 12.53
CA THR A 203 29.20 -2.69 12.02
C THR A 203 29.64 -2.35 10.60
N LEU A 204 28.72 -1.85 9.75
CA LEU A 204 29.03 -1.47 8.37
C LEU A 204 29.74 -0.11 8.25
N ALA A 205 29.49 0.79 9.17
CA ALA A 205 30.12 2.12 9.23
C ALA A 205 30.35 2.52 10.69
N PRO A 206 31.37 1.97 11.38
CA PRO A 206 31.68 2.39 12.73
C PRO A 206 32.03 3.88 12.71
N ALA A 207 31.41 4.64 13.61
CA ALA A 207 31.73 6.06 13.77
C ALA A 207 33.24 6.17 14.00
N ARG A 208 33.91 6.98 13.19
CA ARG A 208 35.29 7.36 13.49
C ARG A 208 35.25 8.26 14.73
N VAL A 209 35.72 7.75 15.84
CA VAL A 209 35.94 8.50 17.08
C VAL A 209 37.12 9.44 16.87
#